data_180ba02d71a3a522d567ad2cecf0c2ea
#
_entry.id   180ba02d71a3a522d567ad2cecf0c2ea
#
_cell.length_a   1.000
_cell.length_b   1.000
_cell.length_c   1.000
_cell.angle_alpha   90.00
_cell.angle_beta   90.00
_cell.angle_gamma   90.00
#
_symmetry.space_group_name_H-M   'P 1'
#
loop_
_entity.id
_entity.type
_entity.pdbx_description
1 polymer ?
#
loop_
_entity_poly.entity_id
_entity_poly.type
_entity_poly.pdbx_seq_one_letter_code
_entity_poly.pdbx_strand_id
1 'polypeptide(L)'
;YIISSNGAVITDTETGKDIYNALLDRTTASSIIRKSMCAGLAAAAHIDHRYYVQGLHLKLMGSFIYGKDARKSIVVKDLRNTIMRKSSDVEELQFFFLNQQARLRTGKALLSFPHVYAPLDQKYVEIFSADAGKGKAFTFLQNMLSIDRNESACIGDGENDIHMFHHSGLKFAMGNGHPELKKRADIVVKDNSHGGVVQALHILLHLNNVIDD
;
A
#
# COMPACT_ATOMS: atom_id res chain seq x y z
N TYR A 1 -1.78 -15.09 6.10
CA TYR A 1 -2.29 -14.21 5.05
C TYR A 1 -1.37 -13.01 4.89
N ILE A 2 -1.22 -12.53 3.65
CA ILE A 2 -0.48 -11.30 3.33
C ILE A 2 -1.42 -10.29 2.69
N ILE A 3 -1.51 -9.10 3.30
CA ILE A 3 -2.18 -7.93 2.70
C ILE A 3 -1.10 -7.14 1.97
N SER A 4 -1.24 -6.96 0.65
CA SER A 4 -0.30 -6.25 -0.21
C SER A 4 -0.94 -5.06 -0.92
N SER A 5 -0.11 -4.23 -1.57
CA SER A 5 -0.53 -3.08 -2.36
C SER A 5 -1.56 -2.20 -1.63
N ASN A 6 -1.23 -1.78 -0.40
CA ASN A 6 -2.10 -0.98 0.48
C ASN A 6 -3.51 -1.55 0.71
N GLY A 7 -3.66 -2.89 0.68
CA GLY A 7 -4.95 -3.55 0.87
C GLY A 7 -5.72 -3.80 -0.41
N ALA A 8 -5.07 -3.71 -1.57
CA ALA A 8 -5.69 -4.08 -2.84
C ALA A 8 -5.80 -5.58 -3.03
N VAL A 9 -4.89 -6.36 -2.42
CA VAL A 9 -4.86 -7.83 -2.54
C VAL A 9 -4.64 -8.46 -1.18
N ILE A 10 -5.30 -9.60 -0.94
CA ILE A 10 -4.98 -10.51 0.17
C ILE A 10 -4.67 -11.86 -0.41
N THR A 11 -3.46 -12.35 -0.14
CA THR A 11 -3.00 -13.68 -0.56
C THR A 11 -3.00 -14.63 0.63
N ASP A 12 -3.61 -15.77 0.47
CA ASP A 12 -3.45 -16.92 1.39
C ASP A 12 -2.07 -17.55 1.17
N THR A 13 -1.24 -17.55 2.20
CA THR A 13 0.14 -18.02 2.11
C THR A 13 0.27 -19.56 2.06
N GLU A 14 -0.74 -20.28 2.49
CA GLU A 14 -0.76 -21.75 2.42
C GLU A 14 -1.07 -22.23 1.01
N THR A 15 -2.05 -21.62 0.38
CA THR A 15 -2.49 -21.98 -0.98
C THR A 15 -1.83 -21.19 -2.10
N GLY A 16 -1.22 -20.05 -1.78
CA GLY A 16 -0.68 -19.09 -2.74
C GLY A 16 -1.74 -18.38 -3.58
N LYS A 17 -3.01 -18.46 -3.20
CA LYS A 17 -4.12 -17.85 -3.95
C LYS A 17 -4.55 -16.51 -3.36
N ASP A 18 -4.96 -15.61 -4.23
CA ASP A 18 -5.60 -14.38 -3.83
C ASP A 18 -7.05 -14.66 -3.43
N ILE A 19 -7.39 -14.29 -2.20
CA ILE A 19 -8.73 -14.46 -1.61
C ILE A 19 -9.53 -13.17 -1.56
N TYR A 20 -8.87 -12.05 -1.83
CA TYR A 20 -9.49 -10.72 -1.91
C TYR A 20 -8.76 -9.87 -2.94
N ASN A 21 -9.54 -9.16 -3.76
CA ASN A 21 -9.04 -8.24 -4.77
C ASN A 21 -9.89 -6.96 -4.82
N ALA A 22 -9.24 -5.80 -4.67
CA ALA A 22 -9.80 -4.47 -4.85
C ALA A 22 -8.91 -3.70 -5.85
N LEU A 23 -8.88 -4.18 -7.09
CA LEU A 23 -7.95 -3.73 -8.12
C LEU A 23 -8.45 -2.46 -8.81
N LEU A 24 -7.52 -1.65 -9.28
CA LEU A 24 -7.77 -0.52 -10.16
C LEU A 24 -7.98 -1.03 -11.59
N ASP A 25 -9.15 -0.79 -12.15
CA ASP A 25 -9.48 -1.16 -13.53
C ASP A 25 -8.40 -0.70 -14.51
N ARG A 26 -7.96 -1.60 -15.40
CA ARG A 26 -6.87 -1.36 -16.34
C ARG A 26 -7.16 -0.26 -17.36
N THR A 27 -8.43 -0.04 -17.71
CA THR A 27 -8.81 1.05 -18.62
C THR A 27 -8.73 2.40 -17.93
N THR A 28 -9.10 2.44 -16.66
CA THR A 28 -8.93 3.58 -15.74
C THR A 28 -7.45 3.89 -15.55
N ALA A 29 -6.62 2.91 -15.19
CA ALA A 29 -5.16 3.06 -15.04
C ALA A 29 -4.51 3.58 -16.33
N SER A 30 -4.86 2.99 -17.48
CA SER A 30 -4.42 3.45 -18.82
C SER A 30 -4.81 4.91 -19.11
N SER A 31 -6.03 5.31 -18.71
CA SER A 31 -6.53 6.68 -18.91
C SER A 31 -5.83 7.69 -18.01
N ILE A 32 -5.54 7.30 -16.75
CA ILE A 32 -4.75 8.12 -15.81
C ILE A 32 -3.34 8.35 -16.39
N ILE A 33 -2.64 7.28 -16.82
CA ILE A 33 -1.33 7.40 -17.46
C ILE A 33 -1.40 8.37 -18.63
N ARG A 34 -2.34 8.18 -19.55
CA ARG A 34 -2.49 9.03 -20.75
C ARG A 34 -2.68 10.50 -20.43
N LYS A 35 -3.50 10.82 -19.39
CA LYS A 35 -3.76 12.22 -18.99
C LYS A 35 -2.59 12.85 -18.23
N SER A 36 -1.86 12.05 -17.46
CA SER A 36 -0.77 12.51 -16.60
C SER A 36 0.56 12.61 -17.34
N MET A 37 0.81 11.74 -18.32
CA MET A 37 2.13 11.61 -18.97
C MET A 37 2.64 12.95 -19.52
N CYS A 38 3.84 13.31 -19.10
CA CYS A 38 4.58 14.51 -19.55
C CYS A 38 6.07 14.36 -19.21
N ALA A 39 6.89 15.31 -19.65
CA ALA A 39 8.29 15.37 -19.26
C ALA A 39 8.40 15.51 -17.72
N GLY A 40 9.26 14.69 -17.11
CA GLY A 40 9.45 14.68 -15.66
C GLY A 40 8.48 13.79 -14.89
N LEU A 41 7.66 12.97 -15.57
CA LEU A 41 6.87 11.92 -14.95
C LEU A 41 7.50 10.56 -15.22
N ALA A 42 7.78 9.82 -14.16
CA ALA A 42 8.15 8.42 -14.24
C ALA A 42 7.01 7.55 -13.67
N ALA A 43 6.74 6.39 -14.29
CA ALA A 43 5.59 5.56 -13.97
C ALA A 43 5.98 4.11 -13.73
N ALA A 44 5.33 3.50 -12.74
CA ALA A 44 5.43 2.09 -12.41
C ALA A 44 4.04 1.52 -12.04
N ALA A 45 3.89 0.20 -12.06
CA ALA A 45 2.67 -0.47 -11.63
C ALA A 45 2.95 -1.85 -11.05
N HIS A 46 2.15 -2.25 -10.07
CA HIS A 46 2.02 -3.63 -9.61
C HIS A 46 0.87 -4.31 -10.36
N ILE A 47 1.14 -5.45 -10.98
CA ILE A 47 0.17 -6.28 -11.73
C ILE A 47 0.59 -7.74 -11.58
N ASP A 48 -0.32 -8.61 -11.16
CA ASP A 48 -0.04 -10.04 -10.94
C ASP A 48 1.18 -10.25 -10.02
N HIS A 49 1.24 -9.52 -8.89
CA HIS A 49 2.36 -9.53 -7.92
C HIS A 49 3.73 -9.18 -8.52
N ARG A 50 3.75 -8.53 -9.69
CA ARG A 50 5.00 -8.12 -10.37
C ARG A 50 5.06 -6.62 -10.52
N TYR A 51 6.24 -6.08 -10.30
CA TYR A 51 6.49 -4.65 -10.40
C TYR A 51 7.04 -4.28 -11.77
N TYR A 52 6.27 -3.52 -12.53
CA TYR A 52 6.61 -3.04 -13.87
C TYR A 52 7.05 -1.57 -13.78
N VAL A 53 8.18 -1.23 -14.39
CA VAL A 53 8.72 0.14 -14.41
C VAL A 53 8.91 0.62 -15.84
N GLN A 54 8.48 1.85 -16.13
CA GLN A 54 8.64 2.42 -17.47
C GLN A 54 10.03 3.04 -17.62
N GLY A 55 10.85 2.43 -18.48
CA GLY A 55 12.20 2.91 -18.80
C GLY A 55 13.29 2.42 -17.84
N LEU A 56 14.47 2.24 -18.39
CA LEU A 56 15.64 1.71 -17.66
C LEU A 56 16.12 2.65 -16.55
N HIS A 57 16.00 3.97 -16.75
CA HIS A 57 16.42 4.97 -15.76
C HIS A 57 15.67 4.86 -14.44
N LEU A 58 14.36 4.54 -14.47
CA LEU A 58 13.58 4.34 -13.25
C LEU A 58 14.03 3.07 -12.50
N LYS A 59 14.36 1.99 -13.22
CA LYS A 59 14.95 0.79 -12.61
C LYS A 59 16.28 1.07 -11.94
N LEU A 60 17.17 1.81 -12.59
CA LEU A 60 18.47 2.19 -12.03
C LEU A 60 18.32 3.04 -10.77
N MET A 61 17.43 4.04 -10.80
CA MET A 61 17.12 4.87 -9.64
C MET A 61 16.52 4.05 -8.49
N GLY A 62 15.57 3.15 -8.78
CA GLY A 62 15.00 2.24 -7.79
C GLY A 62 16.05 1.29 -7.19
N SER A 63 16.99 0.77 -8.00
CA SER A 63 18.07 -0.09 -7.51
C SER A 63 19.04 0.66 -6.59
N PHE A 64 19.22 1.95 -6.80
CA PHE A 64 20.04 2.79 -5.91
C PHE A 64 19.35 3.04 -4.56
N ILE A 65 18.02 3.23 -4.56
CA ILE A 65 17.23 3.55 -3.35
C ILE A 65 16.88 2.27 -2.57
N TYR A 66 16.39 1.23 -3.26
CA TYR A 66 15.85 0.00 -2.66
C TYR A 66 16.76 -1.22 -2.79
N GLY A 67 17.97 -1.07 -3.35
CA GLY A 67 18.98 -2.10 -3.41
C GLY A 67 18.52 -3.37 -4.16
N LYS A 68 18.67 -4.53 -3.48
CA LYS A 68 18.37 -5.85 -4.09
C LYS A 68 16.90 -6.05 -4.45
N ASP A 69 15.97 -5.41 -3.74
CA ASP A 69 14.53 -5.59 -3.96
C ASP A 69 14.06 -4.99 -5.30
N ALA A 70 14.68 -3.87 -5.72
CA ALA A 70 14.39 -3.28 -7.03
C ALA A 70 14.87 -4.15 -8.22
N ARG A 71 15.75 -5.14 -8.00
CA ARG A 71 16.26 -6.02 -9.07
C ARG A 71 15.17 -6.88 -9.70
N LYS A 72 14.10 -7.18 -8.96
CA LYS A 72 12.97 -7.97 -9.44
C LYS A 72 12.02 -7.18 -10.36
N SER A 73 12.23 -5.86 -10.52
CA SER A 73 11.39 -5.03 -11.38
C SER A 73 11.57 -5.38 -12.87
N ILE A 74 10.45 -5.37 -13.60
CA ILE A 74 10.37 -5.65 -15.03
C ILE A 74 10.35 -4.32 -15.77
N VAL A 75 11.39 -4.07 -16.59
CA VAL A 75 11.45 -2.86 -17.40
C VAL A 75 10.58 -3.00 -18.63
N VAL A 76 9.71 -2.03 -18.86
CA VAL A 76 8.87 -1.93 -20.05
C VAL A 76 9.10 -0.61 -20.78
N LYS A 77 8.91 -0.61 -22.10
CA LYS A 77 9.03 0.61 -22.91
C LYS A 77 7.80 1.52 -22.77
N ASP A 78 6.63 0.90 -22.65
CA ASP A 78 5.32 1.56 -22.56
C ASP A 78 4.48 0.81 -21.53
N LEU A 79 4.34 1.42 -20.35
CA LEU A 79 3.59 0.85 -19.23
C LEU A 79 2.10 0.77 -19.55
N ARG A 80 1.56 1.79 -20.22
CA ARG A 80 0.16 1.84 -20.60
C ARG A 80 -0.20 0.66 -21.52
N ASN A 81 0.61 0.42 -22.55
CA ASN A 81 0.39 -0.69 -23.47
C ASN A 81 0.59 -2.04 -22.76
N THR A 82 1.54 -2.12 -21.82
CA THR A 82 1.76 -3.31 -20.99
C THR A 82 0.52 -3.63 -20.17
N ILE A 83 -0.06 -2.65 -19.46
CA ILE A 83 -1.29 -2.80 -18.68
C ILE A 83 -2.43 -3.31 -19.56
N MET A 84 -2.65 -2.71 -20.72
CA MET A 84 -3.76 -3.07 -21.61
C MET A 84 -3.65 -4.49 -22.22
N ARG A 85 -2.43 -5.06 -22.25
CA ARG A 85 -2.19 -6.43 -22.71
C ARG A 85 -2.31 -7.49 -21.64
N LYS A 86 -2.41 -7.08 -20.36
CA LYS A 86 -2.60 -8.01 -19.24
C LYS A 86 -4.06 -8.46 -19.16
N SER A 87 -4.27 -9.67 -18.64
CA SER A 87 -5.60 -10.16 -18.28
C SER A 87 -6.12 -9.58 -16.97
N SER A 88 -5.20 -9.30 -16.05
CA SER A 88 -5.51 -8.77 -14.72
C SER A 88 -5.55 -7.25 -14.70
N ASP A 89 -6.31 -6.70 -13.77
CA ASP A 89 -6.33 -5.30 -13.43
C ASP A 89 -5.09 -4.91 -12.59
N VAL A 90 -4.97 -3.66 -12.21
CA VAL A 90 -3.77 -3.08 -11.59
C VAL A 90 -3.94 -3.05 -10.07
N GLU A 91 -3.01 -3.65 -9.33
CA GLU A 91 -3.00 -3.59 -7.88
C GLU A 91 -2.70 -2.17 -7.39
N GLU A 92 -1.71 -1.54 -8.03
CA GLU A 92 -1.23 -0.21 -7.68
C GLU A 92 -0.56 0.42 -8.90
N LEU A 93 -0.88 1.70 -9.16
CA LEU A 93 -0.18 2.53 -10.14
C LEU A 93 0.62 3.59 -9.39
N GLN A 94 1.90 3.72 -9.68
CA GLN A 94 2.79 4.67 -9.03
C GLN A 94 3.35 5.68 -10.03
N PHE A 95 3.34 6.95 -9.64
CA PHE A 95 4.02 8.01 -10.38
C PHE A 95 5.05 8.70 -9.50
N PHE A 96 6.22 8.98 -10.08
CA PHE A 96 7.30 9.73 -9.45
C PHE A 96 7.51 11.04 -10.20
N PHE A 97 7.56 12.14 -9.45
CA PHE A 97 7.67 13.49 -10.00
C PHE A 97 9.10 13.98 -9.95
N LEU A 98 9.69 14.21 -11.13
CA LEU A 98 11.01 14.82 -11.27
C LEU A 98 10.93 16.35 -11.32
N ASN A 99 9.74 16.91 -11.48
CA ASN A 99 9.47 18.35 -11.46
C ASN A 99 8.03 18.65 -11.01
N GLN A 100 7.80 19.89 -10.63
CA GLN A 100 6.50 20.37 -10.15
C GLN A 100 5.42 20.32 -11.23
N GLN A 101 5.77 20.50 -12.50
CA GLN A 101 4.81 20.47 -13.61
C GLN A 101 4.17 19.08 -13.76
N ALA A 102 4.97 18.02 -13.64
CA ALA A 102 4.46 16.65 -13.66
C ALA A 102 3.49 16.38 -12.51
N ARG A 103 3.81 16.88 -11.30
CA ARG A 103 2.93 16.78 -10.13
C ARG A 103 1.61 17.50 -10.33
N LEU A 104 1.64 18.76 -10.77
CA LEU A 104 0.44 19.56 -11.00
C LEU A 104 -0.46 18.95 -12.09
N ARG A 105 0.13 18.49 -13.20
CA ARG A 105 -0.59 17.83 -14.28
C ARG A 105 -1.27 16.55 -13.79
N THR A 106 -0.56 15.71 -13.02
CA THR A 106 -1.12 14.49 -12.44
C THR A 106 -2.26 14.81 -11.48
N GLY A 107 -2.08 15.76 -10.57
CA GLY A 107 -3.14 16.17 -9.64
C GLY A 107 -4.40 16.62 -10.38
N LYS A 108 -4.26 17.44 -11.44
CA LYS A 108 -5.39 17.85 -12.28
C LYS A 108 -6.04 16.66 -13.00
N ALA A 109 -5.25 15.72 -13.50
CA ALA A 109 -5.77 14.53 -14.17
C ALA A 109 -6.59 13.66 -13.23
N LEU A 110 -6.13 13.46 -11.98
CA LEU A 110 -6.77 12.64 -10.97
C LEU A 110 -8.18 13.13 -10.57
N LEU A 111 -8.44 14.44 -10.65
CA LEU A 111 -9.77 15.00 -10.40
C LEU A 111 -10.87 14.42 -11.31
N SER A 112 -10.50 13.83 -12.45
CA SER A 112 -11.45 13.19 -13.38
C SER A 112 -11.77 11.73 -13.01
N PHE A 113 -11.25 11.20 -11.90
CA PHE A 113 -11.39 9.80 -11.51
C PHE A 113 -11.86 9.67 -10.06
N PRO A 114 -13.17 9.86 -9.78
CA PRO A 114 -13.71 9.87 -8.41
C PRO A 114 -13.61 8.52 -7.69
N HIS A 115 -13.48 7.41 -8.42
CA HIS A 115 -13.36 6.05 -7.87
C HIS A 115 -11.90 5.61 -7.67
N VAL A 116 -11.00 6.59 -7.54
CA VAL A 116 -9.58 6.35 -7.34
C VAL A 116 -9.13 7.02 -6.05
N TYR A 117 -8.40 6.29 -5.22
CA TYR A 117 -7.70 6.83 -4.08
C TYR A 117 -6.25 7.12 -4.47
N ALA A 118 -5.82 8.37 -4.32
CA ALA A 118 -4.51 8.81 -4.77
C ALA A 118 -3.98 9.96 -3.89
N PRO A 119 -3.41 9.66 -2.72
CA PRO A 119 -2.80 10.67 -1.84
C PRO A 119 -1.56 11.27 -2.53
N LEU A 120 -1.69 12.51 -2.98
CA LEU A 120 -0.67 13.18 -3.77
C LEU A 120 0.42 13.79 -2.88
N ASP A 121 1.57 13.15 -2.81
CA ASP A 121 2.77 13.68 -2.16
C ASP A 121 3.54 14.66 -3.07
N GLN A 122 4.62 15.24 -2.55
CA GLN A 122 5.48 16.15 -3.31
C GLN A 122 6.33 15.45 -4.38
N LYS A 123 6.77 14.22 -4.10
CA LYS A 123 7.71 13.47 -4.94
C LYS A 123 7.05 12.32 -5.70
N TYR A 124 5.95 11.79 -5.20
CA TYR A 124 5.28 10.63 -5.79
C TYR A 124 3.78 10.64 -5.49
N VAL A 125 3.07 9.75 -6.13
CA VAL A 125 1.70 9.39 -5.80
C VAL A 125 1.52 7.89 -6.03
N GLU A 126 0.85 7.26 -5.08
CA GLU A 126 0.35 5.89 -5.17
C GLU A 126 -1.13 5.95 -5.49
N ILE A 127 -1.57 5.22 -6.49
CA ILE A 127 -2.91 5.31 -7.07
C ILE A 127 -3.55 3.93 -7.01
N PHE A 128 -4.66 3.84 -6.28
CA PHE A 128 -5.39 2.59 -6.05
C PHE A 128 -6.86 2.75 -6.44
N SER A 129 -7.57 1.64 -6.54
CA SER A 129 -9.03 1.66 -6.47
C SER A 129 -9.48 2.31 -5.15
N ALA A 130 -10.53 3.11 -5.18
CA ALA A 130 -11.14 3.63 -3.95
C ALA A 130 -11.66 2.50 -3.03
N ASP A 131 -11.84 1.30 -3.56
CA ASP A 131 -12.23 0.11 -2.79
C ASP A 131 -11.05 -0.57 -2.10
N ALA A 132 -9.82 -0.30 -2.50
CA ALA A 132 -8.62 -0.75 -1.79
C ALA A 132 -8.46 0.03 -0.48
N GLY A 133 -7.78 -0.59 0.49
CA GLY A 133 -7.44 0.04 1.77
C GLY A 133 -7.10 -0.99 2.83
N LYS A 134 -6.03 -0.73 3.60
CA LYS A 134 -5.56 -1.63 4.67
C LYS A 134 -6.67 -1.97 5.68
N GLY A 135 -7.50 -0.99 6.05
CA GLY A 135 -8.62 -1.20 6.97
C GLY A 135 -9.72 -2.10 6.37
N LYS A 136 -10.05 -1.93 5.09
CA LYS A 136 -11.04 -2.78 4.40
C LYS A 136 -10.53 -4.23 4.27
N ALA A 137 -9.28 -4.42 3.86
CA ALA A 137 -8.65 -5.72 3.77
C ALA A 137 -8.56 -6.39 5.15
N PHE A 138 -8.21 -5.65 6.19
CA PHE A 138 -8.19 -6.13 7.57
C PHE A 138 -9.57 -6.60 8.03
N THR A 139 -10.62 -5.79 7.81
CA THR A 139 -12.01 -6.15 8.13
C THR A 139 -12.47 -7.39 7.36
N PHE A 140 -12.08 -7.52 6.09
CA PHE A 140 -12.38 -8.72 5.31
C PHE A 140 -11.79 -9.97 5.98
N LEU A 141 -10.52 -9.93 6.41
CA LEU A 141 -9.87 -11.06 7.10
C LEU A 141 -10.54 -11.36 8.45
N GLN A 142 -10.87 -10.35 9.24
CA GLN A 142 -11.60 -10.53 10.50
C GLN A 142 -12.91 -11.28 10.28
N ASN A 143 -13.72 -10.84 9.31
CA ASN A 143 -15.00 -11.49 8.99
C ASN A 143 -14.81 -12.92 8.50
N MET A 144 -13.86 -13.15 7.60
CA MET A 144 -13.56 -14.47 7.05
C MET A 144 -13.10 -15.47 8.13
N LEU A 145 -12.30 -14.98 9.09
CA LEU A 145 -11.75 -15.79 10.18
C LEU A 145 -12.66 -15.81 11.42
N SER A 146 -13.82 -15.14 11.38
CA SER A 146 -14.74 -14.99 12.51
C SER A 146 -14.06 -14.38 13.76
N ILE A 147 -13.13 -13.46 13.56
CA ILE A 147 -12.42 -12.73 14.63
C ILE A 147 -13.18 -11.45 14.94
N ASP A 148 -13.60 -11.26 16.20
CA ASP A 148 -14.20 -10.00 16.65
C ASP A 148 -13.14 -8.88 16.67
N ARG A 149 -13.61 -7.65 16.51
CA ARG A 149 -12.75 -6.47 16.58
C ARG A 149 -11.90 -6.45 17.87
N ASN A 150 -12.50 -6.81 19.00
CA ASN A 150 -11.85 -6.76 20.31
C ASN A 150 -10.80 -7.89 20.50
N GLU A 151 -10.86 -8.92 19.65
CA GLU A 151 -9.88 -10.04 19.61
C GLU A 151 -8.69 -9.73 18.69
N SER A 152 -8.64 -8.54 18.11
CA SER A 152 -7.61 -8.16 17.15
C SER A 152 -6.76 -6.99 17.63
N ALA A 153 -5.52 -7.00 17.22
CA ALA A 153 -4.59 -5.89 17.42
C ALA A 153 -3.93 -5.48 16.11
N CYS A 154 -3.55 -4.23 15.98
CA CYS A 154 -2.74 -3.77 14.87
C CYS A 154 -1.55 -2.92 15.31
N ILE A 155 -0.50 -2.97 14.49
CA ILE A 155 0.73 -2.18 14.67
C ILE A 155 0.95 -1.38 13.39
N GLY A 156 1.21 -0.08 13.50
CA GLY A 156 1.44 0.78 12.35
C GLY A 156 2.49 1.86 12.60
N ASP A 157 2.98 2.46 11.52
CA ASP A 157 3.91 3.60 11.55
C ASP A 157 3.51 4.73 10.59
N GLY A 158 2.72 4.43 9.56
CA GLY A 158 2.29 5.38 8.54
C GLY A 158 0.89 5.97 8.77
N GLU A 159 0.61 7.06 8.07
CA GLU A 159 -0.72 7.68 8.08
C GLU A 159 -1.79 6.73 7.49
N ASN A 160 -1.42 5.92 6.49
CA ASN A 160 -2.28 4.92 5.86
C ASN A 160 -2.69 3.77 6.81
N ASP A 161 -1.98 3.59 7.94
CA ASP A 161 -2.33 2.59 8.96
C ASP A 161 -3.45 3.05 9.90
N ILE A 162 -3.78 4.35 9.92
CA ILE A 162 -4.88 4.91 10.71
C ILE A 162 -6.21 4.18 10.41
N HIS A 163 -6.41 3.78 9.16
CA HIS A 163 -7.62 3.05 8.76
C HIS A 163 -7.75 1.67 9.44
N MET A 164 -6.64 0.97 9.72
CA MET A 164 -6.66 -0.29 10.47
C MET A 164 -7.03 -0.05 11.95
N PHE A 165 -6.60 1.07 12.54
CA PHE A 165 -6.90 1.43 13.93
C PHE A 165 -8.41 1.53 14.18
N HIS A 166 -9.20 1.95 13.19
CA HIS A 166 -10.65 2.01 13.31
C HIS A 166 -11.31 0.62 13.41
N HIS A 167 -10.61 -0.43 12.99
CA HIS A 167 -11.13 -1.79 12.89
C HIS A 167 -10.48 -2.77 13.86
N SER A 168 -9.51 -2.36 14.70
CA SER A 168 -8.84 -3.20 15.70
C SER A 168 -9.24 -2.84 17.12
N GLY A 169 -9.19 -3.83 18.02
CA GLY A 169 -9.42 -3.64 19.44
C GLY A 169 -8.25 -2.92 20.09
N LEU A 170 -7.03 -3.41 19.90
CA LEU A 170 -5.81 -2.82 20.46
C LEU A 170 -4.91 -2.25 19.35
N LYS A 171 -4.40 -1.05 19.57
CA LYS A 171 -3.69 -0.24 18.57
C LYS A 171 -2.31 0.15 19.07
N PHE A 172 -1.28 -0.31 18.37
CA PHE A 172 0.11 0.04 18.64
C PHE A 172 0.66 0.97 17.56
N ALA A 173 1.22 2.10 17.97
CA ALA A 173 2.00 2.96 17.08
C ALA A 173 3.49 2.76 17.31
N MET A 174 4.26 2.65 16.24
CA MET A 174 5.71 2.64 16.30
C MET A 174 6.26 3.98 16.77
N GLY A 175 7.36 3.97 17.53
CA GLY A 175 8.00 5.18 18.08
C GLY A 175 8.44 6.18 17.00
N ASN A 176 8.85 5.69 15.82
CA ASN A 176 9.14 6.50 14.63
C ASN A 176 7.89 6.83 13.78
N GLY A 177 6.70 6.42 14.23
CA GLY A 177 5.47 6.57 13.45
C GLY A 177 4.95 8.00 13.33
N HIS A 178 4.01 8.19 12.40
CA HIS A 178 3.38 9.47 12.11
C HIS A 178 2.68 10.05 13.35
N PRO A 179 2.77 11.37 13.64
CA PRO A 179 2.20 11.98 14.83
C PRO A 179 0.69 11.73 15.02
N GLU A 180 -0.09 11.77 13.92
CA GLU A 180 -1.54 11.52 13.98
C GLU A 180 -1.88 10.07 14.30
N LEU A 181 -1.04 9.11 13.85
CA LEU A 181 -1.19 7.70 14.22
C LEU A 181 -0.94 7.50 15.71
N LYS A 182 0.15 8.10 16.25
CA LYS A 182 0.48 8.02 17.68
C LYS A 182 -0.62 8.57 18.59
N LYS A 183 -1.31 9.64 18.17
CA LYS A 183 -2.42 10.22 18.95
C LYS A 183 -3.64 9.26 19.04
N ARG A 184 -3.77 8.33 18.09
CA ARG A 184 -4.89 7.38 18.01
C ARG A 184 -4.55 6.00 18.52
N ALA A 185 -3.28 5.75 18.83
CA ALA A 185 -2.81 4.50 19.40
C ALA A 185 -3.16 4.41 20.90
N ASP A 186 -3.46 3.19 21.33
CA ASP A 186 -3.60 2.89 22.75
C ASP A 186 -2.22 2.82 23.42
N ILE A 187 -1.21 2.34 22.68
CA ILE A 187 0.18 2.18 23.16
C ILE A 187 1.16 2.63 22.07
N VAL A 188 2.12 3.48 22.45
CA VAL A 188 3.27 3.81 21.60
C VAL A 188 4.44 2.94 22.05
N VAL A 189 4.95 2.10 21.13
CA VAL A 189 6.10 1.23 21.37
C VAL A 189 7.39 1.86 20.88
N LYS A 190 8.53 1.20 21.08
CA LYS A 190 9.83 1.63 20.55
C LYS A 190 9.79 1.78 19.02
N ASP A 191 10.78 2.46 18.47
CA ASP A 191 10.92 2.58 17.02
C ASP A 191 11.34 1.27 16.34
N ASN A 192 11.37 1.27 15.01
CA ASN A 192 11.75 0.12 14.19
C ASN A 192 13.20 -0.34 14.39
N SER A 193 14.10 0.56 14.79
CA SER A 193 15.52 0.26 15.07
C SER A 193 15.74 -0.36 16.46
N HIS A 194 14.79 -0.19 17.37
CA HIS A 194 14.89 -0.61 18.76
C HIS A 194 13.87 -1.70 19.16
N GLY A 195 13.36 -2.45 18.17
CA GLY A 195 12.52 -3.62 18.41
C GLY A 195 11.09 -3.32 18.83
N GLY A 196 10.48 -2.23 18.33
CA GLY A 196 9.12 -1.82 18.69
C GLY A 196 8.07 -2.90 18.42
N VAL A 197 8.16 -3.63 17.31
CA VAL A 197 7.24 -4.74 17.02
C VAL A 197 7.37 -5.88 18.05
N VAL A 198 8.60 -6.22 18.45
CA VAL A 198 8.85 -7.24 19.47
C VAL A 198 8.27 -6.81 20.81
N GLN A 199 8.40 -5.52 21.17
CA GLN A 199 7.79 -4.97 22.39
C GLN A 199 6.26 -5.10 22.35
N ALA A 200 5.62 -4.76 21.23
CA ALA A 200 4.16 -4.89 21.07
C ALA A 200 3.70 -6.34 21.24
N LEU A 201 4.41 -7.31 20.64
CA LEU A 201 4.11 -8.74 20.77
C LEU A 201 4.25 -9.22 22.22
N HIS A 202 5.27 -8.79 22.96
CA HIS A 202 5.41 -9.13 24.39
C HIS A 202 4.26 -8.57 25.23
N ILE A 203 3.79 -7.35 24.94
CA ILE A 203 2.63 -6.78 25.64
C ILE A 203 1.37 -7.60 25.33
N LEU A 204 1.13 -7.99 24.07
CA LEU A 204 -0.01 -8.83 23.69
C LEU A 204 0.01 -10.18 24.40
N LEU A 205 1.17 -10.85 24.44
CA LEU A 205 1.32 -12.15 25.14
C LEU A 205 1.07 -12.02 26.64
N HIS A 206 1.49 -10.93 27.26
CA HIS A 206 1.25 -10.67 28.67
C HIS A 206 -0.24 -10.44 28.97
N LEU A 207 -0.92 -9.67 28.11
CA LEU A 207 -2.36 -9.42 28.25
C LEU A 207 -3.17 -10.71 28.13
N ASN A 208 -2.82 -11.61 27.20
CA ASN A 208 -3.50 -12.90 27.04
C ASN A 208 -3.29 -13.81 28.26
N ASN A 209 -2.10 -13.85 28.87
CA ASN A 209 -1.85 -14.68 30.05
C ASN A 209 -2.58 -14.19 31.33
N VAL A 210 -3.00 -12.93 31.38
CA VAL A 210 -3.78 -12.36 32.51
C VAL A 210 -5.28 -12.68 32.38
N ILE A 211 -5.74 -13.07 31.19
CA ILE A 211 -7.16 -13.39 30.93
C ILE A 211 -7.44 -14.89 31.18
N ASP A 212 -6.40 -15.73 31.16
CA ASP A 212 -6.50 -17.19 31.37
C ASP A 212 -6.33 -17.61 32.83
N ASP A 213 -6.04 -16.69 33.76
CA ASP A 213 -6.00 -16.84 35.24
C ASP A 213 -7.28 -16.24 35.87
#